data_aedc00983ea646afa63c019392f99e7e
#
_entry.id   aedc00983ea646afa63c019392f99e7e
#
_cell.length_a   1.000
_cell.length_b   1.000
_cell.length_c   1.000
_cell.angle_alpha   90.00
_cell.angle_beta   90.00
_cell.angle_gamma   90.00
#
_symmetry.space_group_name_H-M   'P 1'
#
loop_
_entity.id
_entity.type
_entity.pdbx_description
1 polymer ?
#
loop_
_entity_poly.entity_id
_entity_poly.type
_entity_poly.pdbx_seq_one_letter_code
_entity_poly.pdbx_strand_id
1 'polypeptide(L)'
;MVTLSFFDVFLRVYAIINSHARVRQILVKGSDGLVTAQAPGKLYIAGEYAVVETGYPAVIVALNQFVTVTVTKAEGIGRINSKQYQENSLTWQRNGDEMVFDNRDNPFHYILSAIRCTEMYARELGRNLSVYTMDIDSDLDANDGKKYGLGSSAAVTVATVKALDQFYDLHMTKAQLYKLAAIAHLDIQGNGSLGDIAASVYGGWIAYRSFDKAWLAAERREHGLSELLSMDWPQLSIELLQAPKDMQLLIGWTGSPASTSRLVDKIAIAQAKERVEYQTFLSASKNTLEGLIEGFRQQSLSAIQAGIRANRQLLNHLATLTGVEIETPILKQMCDLAELAGGAAKSSVLAAVIVALR
;
A
#
# COMPACT_ATOMS: atom_id res chain seq x y z
N MET A 1 -2.77 -40.48 3.98
CA MET A 1 -2.12 -39.75 2.90
C MET A 1 -3.23 -39.21 2.00
N VAL A 2 -3.75 -38.03 2.29
CA VAL A 2 -4.85 -37.43 1.51
C VAL A 2 -4.19 -36.66 0.36
N THR A 3 -4.23 -37.22 -0.81
CA THR A 3 -3.89 -36.51 -2.06
C THR A 3 -4.99 -35.49 -2.33
N LEU A 4 -4.79 -34.26 -1.86
CA LEU A 4 -5.58 -33.13 -2.29
C LEU A 4 -5.38 -33.01 -3.81
N SER A 5 -6.45 -33.09 -4.59
CA SER A 5 -6.38 -32.94 -6.05
C SER A 5 -5.96 -31.53 -6.39
N PHE A 6 -5.32 -31.35 -7.55
CA PHE A 6 -4.96 -30.05 -8.11
C PHE A 6 -6.13 -29.04 -8.07
N PHE A 7 -7.36 -29.52 -8.23
CA PHE A 7 -8.61 -28.77 -8.16
C PHE A 7 -8.96 -28.26 -6.75
N ASP A 8 -8.67 -29.03 -5.70
CA ASP A 8 -9.05 -28.62 -4.33
C ASP A 8 -8.17 -27.50 -3.77
N VAL A 9 -6.90 -27.41 -4.22
CA VAL A 9 -5.99 -26.33 -3.86
C VAL A 9 -6.30 -25.05 -4.66
N PHE A 10 -6.73 -25.19 -5.92
CA PHE A 10 -7.08 -24.04 -6.78
C PHE A 10 -8.47 -23.46 -6.51
N LEU A 11 -9.39 -24.18 -5.87
CA LEU A 11 -10.74 -23.66 -5.51
C LEU A 11 -10.72 -22.55 -4.47
N ARG A 12 -9.56 -22.25 -3.86
CA ARG A 12 -9.36 -21.11 -2.97
C ARG A 12 -8.60 -19.92 -3.61
N VAL A 13 -8.39 -19.96 -4.91
CA VAL A 13 -7.79 -18.81 -5.65
C VAL A 13 -8.86 -17.74 -5.85
N TYR A 14 -8.88 -16.76 -4.97
CA TYR A 14 -9.74 -15.59 -5.09
C TYR A 14 -8.98 -14.45 -5.77
N ALA A 15 -9.46 -14.09 -6.94
CA ALA A 15 -9.14 -12.95 -7.78
C ALA A 15 -8.12 -13.21 -8.91
N ILE A 16 -8.66 -13.46 -10.09
CA ILE A 16 -7.94 -13.14 -11.33
C ILE A 16 -7.94 -11.61 -11.43
N ILE A 17 -6.83 -11.00 -11.09
CA ILE A 17 -6.64 -9.57 -11.34
C ILE A 17 -6.29 -9.43 -12.80
N ASN A 18 -7.20 -8.84 -13.56
CA ASN A 18 -6.93 -8.50 -14.96
C ASN A 18 -5.84 -7.41 -14.96
N SER A 19 -4.58 -7.80 -15.21
CA SER A 19 -3.40 -6.94 -15.18
C SER A 19 -3.47 -5.75 -16.16
N HIS A 20 -4.48 -5.72 -17.02
CA HIS A 20 -4.75 -4.69 -18.02
C HIS A 20 -5.90 -3.76 -17.63
N ALA A 21 -6.60 -4.01 -16.52
CA ALA A 21 -7.61 -3.08 -16.03
C ALA A 21 -6.94 -1.77 -15.64
N ARG A 22 -7.12 -0.74 -16.45
CA ARG A 22 -6.86 0.63 -16.00
C ARG A 22 -7.71 0.82 -14.75
N VAL A 23 -7.06 0.98 -13.60
CA VAL A 23 -7.72 1.33 -12.36
C VAL A 23 -8.46 2.64 -12.63
N ARG A 24 -9.77 2.57 -12.91
CA ARG A 24 -10.61 3.76 -13.03
C ARG A 24 -10.75 4.32 -11.62
N GLN A 25 -9.94 5.31 -11.31
CA GLN A 25 -10.15 6.11 -10.11
C GLN A 25 -11.42 6.93 -10.35
N ILE A 26 -12.49 6.61 -9.65
CA ILE A 26 -13.72 7.40 -9.71
C ILE A 26 -13.48 8.64 -8.85
N LEU A 27 -13.57 9.79 -9.51
CA LEU A 27 -13.60 11.11 -8.89
C LEU A 27 -14.92 11.74 -9.35
N VAL A 28 -15.85 11.93 -8.44
CA VAL A 28 -17.15 12.56 -8.73
C VAL A 28 -17.31 13.75 -7.79
N LYS A 29 -17.44 14.94 -8.36
CA LYS A 29 -17.88 16.14 -7.64
C LYS A 29 -19.31 16.41 -8.08
N GLY A 30 -20.27 16.21 -7.17
CA GLY A 30 -21.68 16.54 -7.39
C GLY A 30 -21.95 18.03 -7.26
N SER A 31 -23.09 18.49 -7.79
CA SER A 31 -23.56 19.89 -7.67
C SER A 31 -23.78 20.35 -6.22
N ASP A 32 -23.95 19.42 -5.29
CA ASP A 32 -24.36 19.69 -3.90
C ASP A 32 -23.18 19.68 -2.91
N GLY A 33 -21.94 19.84 -3.41
CA GLY A 33 -20.75 19.83 -2.57
C GLY A 33 -20.34 18.41 -2.09
N LEU A 34 -20.96 17.36 -2.65
CA LEU A 34 -20.59 15.97 -2.42
C LEU A 34 -19.36 15.62 -3.25
N VAL A 35 -18.35 15.05 -2.61
CA VAL A 35 -17.12 14.57 -3.24
C VAL A 35 -16.93 13.11 -2.92
N THR A 36 -16.66 12.28 -3.92
CA THR A 36 -16.31 10.87 -3.73
C THR A 36 -14.97 10.56 -4.37
N ALA A 37 -14.06 9.96 -3.60
CA ALA A 37 -12.75 9.52 -4.06
C ALA A 37 -12.49 8.07 -3.68
N GLN A 38 -11.71 7.39 -4.53
CA GLN A 38 -11.30 6.01 -4.32
C GLN A 38 -9.78 5.85 -4.35
N ALA A 39 -9.29 4.92 -3.55
CA ALA A 39 -7.90 4.46 -3.61
C ALA A 39 -7.84 2.94 -3.56
N PRO A 40 -7.02 2.30 -4.42
CA PRO A 40 -6.89 0.86 -4.48
C PRO A 40 -6.06 0.31 -3.33
N GLY A 41 -6.31 -0.95 -3.00
CA GLY A 41 -5.35 -1.78 -2.27
C GLY A 41 -4.12 -2.10 -3.11
N LYS A 42 -3.17 -2.84 -2.52
CA LYS A 42 -1.88 -3.16 -3.16
C LYS A 42 -1.40 -4.57 -2.84
N LEU A 43 -0.47 -5.06 -3.67
CA LEU A 43 0.31 -6.26 -3.41
C LEU A 43 1.77 -6.04 -3.82
N TYR A 44 2.70 -6.44 -2.96
CA TYR A 44 4.13 -6.51 -3.32
C TYR A 44 4.37 -7.72 -4.22
N ILE A 45 4.97 -7.47 -5.37
CA ILE A 45 5.34 -8.50 -6.33
C ILE A 45 6.77 -8.97 -6.07
N ALA A 46 7.67 -8.04 -5.74
CA ALA A 46 9.05 -8.35 -5.36
C ALA A 46 9.67 -7.18 -4.60
N GLY A 47 10.73 -7.44 -3.83
CA GLY A 47 11.51 -6.44 -3.13
C GLY A 47 11.03 -6.16 -1.70
N GLU A 48 10.16 -6.99 -1.15
CA GLU A 48 9.74 -6.91 0.25
C GLU A 48 10.97 -6.93 1.17
N TYR A 49 10.82 -6.32 2.32
CA TYR A 49 11.85 -6.11 3.35
C TYR A 49 12.99 -5.21 2.90
N ALA A 50 13.67 -5.49 1.76
CA ALA A 50 14.76 -4.63 1.27
C ALA A 50 14.28 -3.19 0.98
N VAL A 51 13.06 -3.01 0.51
CA VAL A 51 12.48 -1.69 0.20
C VAL A 51 12.26 -0.79 1.42
N VAL A 52 12.35 -1.33 2.64
CA VAL A 52 12.32 -0.52 3.88
C VAL A 52 13.58 0.33 3.99
N GLU A 53 14.69 -0.16 3.44
CA GLU A 53 15.94 0.58 3.33
C GLU A 53 15.85 1.63 2.21
N THR A 54 16.42 2.80 2.47
CA THR A 54 16.38 3.94 1.54
C THR A 54 17.02 3.60 0.20
N GLY A 55 16.29 3.85 -0.90
CA GLY A 55 16.79 3.67 -2.28
C GLY A 55 16.77 2.24 -2.82
N TYR A 56 16.35 1.24 -2.03
CA TYR A 56 16.17 -0.13 -2.53
C TYR A 56 14.86 -0.29 -3.29
N PRO A 57 14.85 -0.98 -4.44
CA PRO A 57 13.66 -1.08 -5.28
C PRO A 57 12.69 -2.15 -4.82
N ALA A 58 11.41 -1.93 -5.15
CA ALA A 58 10.36 -2.94 -5.12
C ALA A 58 9.48 -2.80 -6.36
N VAL A 59 8.84 -3.90 -6.77
CA VAL A 59 7.73 -3.89 -7.73
C VAL A 59 6.44 -4.16 -6.98
N ILE A 60 5.47 -3.25 -7.16
CA ILE A 60 4.20 -3.27 -6.45
C ILE A 60 3.07 -3.12 -7.47
N VAL A 61 1.95 -3.78 -7.24
CA VAL A 61 0.75 -3.65 -8.07
C VAL A 61 -0.42 -3.13 -7.24
N ALA A 62 -1.16 -2.19 -7.81
CA ALA A 62 -2.45 -1.77 -7.28
C ALA A 62 -3.54 -2.77 -7.67
N LEU A 63 -4.44 -3.05 -6.74
CA LEU A 63 -5.53 -4.00 -6.93
C LEU A 63 -6.79 -3.29 -7.46
N ASN A 64 -7.76 -4.06 -7.93
CA ASN A 64 -9.07 -3.57 -8.34
C ASN A 64 -10.13 -3.61 -7.20
N GLN A 65 -9.68 -3.60 -5.97
CA GLN A 65 -10.46 -3.48 -4.75
C GLN A 65 -10.10 -2.16 -4.09
N PHE A 66 -11.10 -1.41 -3.64
CA PHE A 66 -10.93 -0.01 -3.28
C PHE A 66 -11.42 0.28 -1.86
N VAL A 67 -10.84 1.32 -1.29
CA VAL A 67 -11.48 2.10 -0.24
C VAL A 67 -12.10 3.33 -0.90
N THR A 68 -13.37 3.56 -0.60
CA THR A 68 -14.16 4.70 -1.08
C THR A 68 -14.41 5.65 0.08
N VAL A 69 -14.10 6.93 -0.11
CA VAL A 69 -14.37 8.00 0.85
C VAL A 69 -15.29 9.02 0.19
N THR A 70 -16.43 9.28 0.83
CA THR A 70 -17.38 10.30 0.41
C THR A 70 -17.42 11.41 1.46
N VAL A 71 -17.20 12.66 1.02
CA VAL A 71 -17.24 13.86 1.86
C VAL A 71 -18.41 14.72 1.45
N THR A 72 -19.25 15.08 2.41
CA THR A 72 -20.42 15.96 2.22
C THR A 72 -20.33 17.12 3.19
N LYS A 73 -20.51 18.36 2.72
CA LYS A 73 -20.53 19.54 3.58
C LYS A 73 -21.62 19.40 4.65
N ALA A 74 -21.30 19.78 5.89
CA ALA A 74 -22.23 19.76 7.00
C ALA A 74 -22.24 21.10 7.73
N GLU A 75 -23.28 21.34 8.52
CA GLU A 75 -23.40 22.53 9.37
C GLU A 75 -23.31 22.14 10.86
N GLY A 76 -22.49 22.85 11.60
CA GLY A 76 -22.33 22.71 13.04
C GLY A 76 -21.62 21.42 13.50
N ILE A 77 -22.14 20.26 13.16
CA ILE A 77 -21.65 18.96 13.62
C ILE A 77 -21.23 18.11 12.43
N GLY A 78 -19.96 17.68 12.42
CA GLY A 78 -19.42 16.71 11.48
C GLY A 78 -19.47 15.29 12.01
N ARG A 79 -19.36 14.31 11.10
CA ARG A 79 -19.33 12.87 11.42
C ARG A 79 -18.29 12.16 10.57
N ILE A 80 -17.68 11.13 11.14
CA ILE A 80 -16.86 10.16 10.39
C ILE A 80 -17.50 8.79 10.63
N ASN A 81 -17.98 8.19 9.57
CA ASN A 81 -18.66 6.90 9.58
C ASN A 81 -17.83 5.89 8.77
N SER A 82 -17.72 4.67 9.26
CA SER A 82 -17.13 3.57 8.50
C SER A 82 -18.03 2.35 8.61
N LYS A 83 -18.33 1.72 7.47
CA LYS A 83 -19.11 0.47 7.46
C LYS A 83 -18.43 -0.66 8.22
N GLN A 84 -17.11 -0.64 8.33
CA GLN A 84 -16.34 -1.64 9.08
C GLN A 84 -16.45 -1.48 10.59
N TYR A 85 -16.71 -0.26 11.06
CA TYR A 85 -16.83 0.08 12.48
C TYR A 85 -18.26 0.57 12.78
N GLN A 86 -19.27 -0.20 12.34
CA GLN A 86 -20.70 0.19 12.39
C GLN A 86 -21.19 0.68 13.76
N GLU A 87 -20.53 0.27 14.84
CA GLU A 87 -20.82 0.69 16.21
C GLU A 87 -20.07 1.97 16.63
N ASN A 88 -19.11 2.46 15.82
CA ASN A 88 -18.24 3.58 16.14
C ASN A 88 -18.33 4.69 15.09
N SER A 89 -19.39 5.48 15.13
CA SER A 89 -19.42 6.78 14.44
C SER A 89 -18.71 7.81 15.32
N LEU A 90 -17.78 8.57 14.75
CA LEU A 90 -17.09 9.65 15.45
C LEU A 90 -17.75 10.99 15.12
N THR A 91 -18.31 11.65 16.13
CA THR A 91 -18.90 12.98 16.01
C THR A 91 -17.84 14.04 16.35
N TRP A 92 -17.81 15.13 15.60
CA TRP A 92 -16.86 16.20 15.81
C TRP A 92 -17.45 17.58 15.53
N GLN A 93 -16.82 18.59 16.11
CA GLN A 93 -17.13 20.01 15.89
C GLN A 93 -15.85 20.77 15.62
N ARG A 94 -15.98 21.95 15.04
CA ARG A 94 -14.84 22.83 14.81
C ARG A 94 -14.78 23.90 15.91
N ASN A 95 -13.60 24.03 16.53
CA ASN A 95 -13.28 25.12 17.42
C ASN A 95 -12.11 25.92 16.82
N GLY A 96 -12.44 27.03 16.14
CA GLY A 96 -11.48 27.69 15.26
C GLY A 96 -11.06 26.74 14.13
N ASP A 97 -9.76 26.49 14.01
CA ASP A 97 -9.20 25.57 13.03
C ASP A 97 -9.06 24.13 13.54
N GLU A 98 -9.35 23.87 14.80
CA GLU A 98 -9.18 22.57 15.41
C GLU A 98 -10.44 21.70 15.30
N MET A 99 -10.25 20.40 15.10
CA MET A 99 -11.31 19.39 15.22
C MET A 99 -11.39 18.91 16.67
N VAL A 100 -12.58 19.03 17.28
CA VAL A 100 -12.86 18.52 18.62
C VAL A 100 -13.80 17.33 18.50
N PHE A 101 -13.38 16.19 19.04
CA PHE A 101 -14.09 14.91 18.94
C PHE A 101 -14.82 14.59 20.23
N ASP A 102 -15.95 13.89 20.11
CA ASP A 102 -16.75 13.36 21.22
C ASP A 102 -16.10 12.13 21.89
N ASN A 103 -15.29 11.36 21.15
CA ASN A 103 -14.57 10.20 21.65
C ASN A 103 -13.10 10.23 21.22
N ARG A 104 -12.17 10.21 22.20
CA ARG A 104 -10.72 10.19 21.94
C ARG A 104 -10.16 8.80 21.67
N ASP A 105 -10.81 7.76 22.19
CA ASP A 105 -10.43 6.37 21.93
C ASP A 105 -11.26 5.82 20.78
N ASN A 106 -10.73 5.93 19.57
CA ASN A 106 -11.41 5.56 18.33
C ASN A 106 -10.46 4.85 17.36
N PRO A 107 -10.97 4.02 16.43
CA PRO A 107 -10.16 3.26 15.49
C PRO A 107 -9.71 4.04 14.24
N PHE A 108 -10.02 5.34 14.16
CA PHE A 108 -9.86 6.15 12.93
C PHE A 108 -8.49 6.83 12.78
N HIS A 109 -7.44 6.35 13.45
CA HIS A 109 -6.13 7.01 13.51
C HIS A 109 -5.57 7.43 12.15
N TYR A 110 -5.59 6.55 11.15
CA TYR A 110 -5.08 6.86 9.79
C TYR A 110 -5.94 7.92 9.09
N ILE A 111 -7.25 7.87 9.27
CA ILE A 111 -8.20 8.83 8.70
C ILE A 111 -7.99 10.20 9.34
N LEU A 112 -7.90 10.27 10.66
CA LEU A 112 -7.69 11.51 11.40
C LEU A 112 -6.33 12.15 11.09
N SER A 113 -5.27 11.34 10.93
CA SER A 113 -3.98 11.86 10.49
C SER A 113 -4.03 12.41 9.07
N ALA A 114 -4.71 11.72 8.14
CA ALA A 114 -4.91 12.18 6.77
C ALA A 114 -5.70 13.49 6.74
N ILE A 115 -6.77 13.61 7.50
CA ILE A 115 -7.56 14.85 7.66
C ILE A 115 -6.66 15.97 8.16
N ARG A 116 -5.98 15.76 9.29
CA ARG A 116 -5.11 16.75 9.92
C ARG A 116 -4.06 17.29 8.94
N CYS A 117 -3.32 16.41 8.27
CA CYS A 117 -2.29 16.83 7.32
C CYS A 117 -2.89 17.57 6.12
N THR A 118 -4.04 17.13 5.61
CA THR A 118 -4.69 17.78 4.46
C THR A 118 -5.26 19.15 4.85
N GLU A 119 -5.86 19.29 6.01
CA GLU A 119 -6.38 20.58 6.49
C GLU A 119 -5.25 21.56 6.85
N MET A 120 -4.12 21.07 7.39
CA MET A 120 -2.93 21.92 7.57
C MET A 120 -2.44 22.48 6.22
N TYR A 121 -2.33 21.62 5.21
CA TYR A 121 -1.95 22.04 3.86
C TYR A 121 -2.98 23.01 3.26
N ALA A 122 -4.27 22.75 3.42
CA ALA A 122 -5.34 23.65 2.96
C ALA A 122 -5.24 25.05 3.58
N ARG A 123 -4.93 25.13 4.89
CA ARG A 123 -4.72 26.42 5.56
C ARG A 123 -3.49 27.17 5.03
N GLU A 124 -2.38 26.47 4.80
CA GLU A 124 -1.18 27.07 4.21
C GLU A 124 -1.48 27.68 2.83
N LEU A 125 -2.44 27.09 2.08
CA LEU A 125 -2.94 27.62 0.81
C LEU A 125 -4.04 28.69 0.96
N GLY A 126 -4.36 29.13 2.19
CA GLY A 126 -5.39 30.14 2.46
C GLY A 126 -6.83 29.64 2.27
N ARG A 127 -7.07 28.32 2.33
CA ARG A 127 -8.42 27.76 2.24
C ARG A 127 -9.14 27.85 3.58
N ASN A 128 -10.42 28.21 3.54
CA ASN A 128 -11.30 28.18 4.72
C ASN A 128 -11.72 26.75 5.02
N LEU A 129 -11.52 26.32 6.26
CA LEU A 129 -11.93 25.00 6.69
C LEU A 129 -13.45 24.95 6.95
N SER A 130 -14.06 23.82 6.60
CA SER A 130 -15.50 23.60 6.74
C SER A 130 -15.78 22.38 7.61
N VAL A 131 -16.99 22.31 8.16
CA VAL A 131 -17.52 21.09 8.78
C VAL A 131 -18.07 20.17 7.68
N TYR A 132 -17.85 18.87 7.81
CA TYR A 132 -18.32 17.86 6.86
C TYR A 132 -18.64 16.53 7.53
N THR A 133 -19.40 15.71 6.85
CA THR A 133 -19.57 14.30 7.12
C THR A 133 -18.71 13.51 6.14
N MET A 134 -18.01 12.48 6.64
CA MET A 134 -17.17 11.58 5.86
C MET A 134 -17.67 10.16 6.03
N ASP A 135 -18.05 9.52 4.94
CA ASP A 135 -18.49 8.13 4.89
C ASP A 135 -17.43 7.28 4.19
N ILE A 136 -17.01 6.20 4.85
CA ILE A 136 -15.96 5.30 4.38
C ILE A 136 -16.54 3.90 4.13
N ASP A 137 -16.25 3.37 2.93
CA ASP A 137 -16.56 2.01 2.51
C ASP A 137 -15.31 1.31 1.98
N SER A 138 -15.15 0.00 2.21
CA SER A 138 -13.94 -0.74 1.85
C SER A 138 -14.27 -2.11 1.29
N ASP A 139 -13.70 -2.41 0.11
CA ASP A 139 -13.69 -3.75 -0.49
C ASP A 139 -12.47 -4.58 -0.01
N LEU A 140 -11.59 -4.00 0.84
CA LEU A 140 -10.30 -4.60 1.23
C LEU A 140 -10.37 -5.45 2.49
N ASP A 141 -11.52 -5.51 3.12
CA ASP A 141 -11.74 -6.26 4.35
C ASP A 141 -12.82 -7.32 4.14
N ALA A 142 -12.68 -8.46 4.81
CA ALA A 142 -13.67 -9.53 4.74
C ALA A 142 -14.95 -9.14 5.48
N ASN A 143 -16.09 -9.70 5.08
CA ASN A 143 -17.38 -9.49 5.72
C ASN A 143 -17.40 -9.89 7.22
N ASP A 144 -16.44 -10.72 7.66
CA ASP A 144 -16.25 -11.13 9.06
C ASP A 144 -15.25 -10.22 9.82
N GLY A 145 -14.88 -9.07 9.26
CA GLY A 145 -13.96 -8.10 9.87
C GLY A 145 -12.47 -8.48 9.78
N LYS A 146 -12.13 -9.60 9.16
CA LYS A 146 -10.74 -9.99 8.96
C LYS A 146 -10.09 -9.18 7.85
N LYS A 147 -8.87 -8.69 8.10
CA LYS A 147 -8.09 -7.96 7.10
C LYS A 147 -7.39 -8.93 6.15
N TYR A 148 -7.58 -8.74 4.86
CA TYR A 148 -6.86 -9.50 3.81
C TYR A 148 -5.38 -9.16 3.69
N GLY A 149 -4.87 -8.12 4.39
CA GLY A 149 -3.47 -7.67 4.28
C GLY A 149 -3.16 -6.95 2.95
N LEU A 150 -4.17 -6.48 2.26
CA LEU A 150 -4.08 -5.84 0.95
C LEU A 150 -3.82 -4.32 1.02
N GLY A 151 -3.41 -3.79 2.19
CA GLY A 151 -3.03 -2.38 2.35
C GLY A 151 -4.19 -1.43 2.61
N SER A 152 -5.20 -1.85 3.40
CA SER A 152 -6.36 -1.01 3.73
C SER A 152 -5.98 0.31 4.42
N SER A 153 -4.95 0.33 5.29
CA SER A 153 -4.47 1.56 5.95
C SER A 153 -3.93 2.59 4.95
N ALA A 154 -3.14 2.15 3.97
CA ALA A 154 -2.65 3.03 2.92
C ALA A 154 -3.80 3.51 2.01
N ALA A 155 -4.68 2.61 1.61
CA ALA A 155 -5.81 2.94 0.75
C ALA A 155 -6.76 3.95 1.41
N VAL A 156 -7.10 3.79 2.71
CA VAL A 156 -7.96 4.74 3.41
C VAL A 156 -7.28 6.10 3.60
N THR A 157 -5.97 6.12 3.91
CA THR A 157 -5.21 7.38 3.99
C THR A 157 -5.26 8.13 2.65
N VAL A 158 -4.96 7.44 1.55
CA VAL A 158 -4.94 8.04 0.21
C VAL A 158 -6.33 8.47 -0.25
N ALA A 159 -7.37 7.65 -0.01
CA ALA A 159 -8.74 8.01 -0.37
C ALA A 159 -9.23 9.24 0.40
N THR A 160 -8.88 9.35 1.69
CA THR A 160 -9.19 10.51 2.53
C THR A 160 -8.50 11.78 2.01
N VAL A 161 -7.18 11.71 1.74
CA VAL A 161 -6.44 12.84 1.17
C VAL A 161 -7.03 13.27 -0.18
N LYS A 162 -7.33 12.32 -1.08
CA LYS A 162 -7.95 12.61 -2.39
C LYS A 162 -9.32 13.26 -2.27
N ALA A 163 -10.16 12.79 -1.34
CA ALA A 163 -11.48 13.37 -1.15
C ALA A 163 -11.40 14.81 -0.63
N LEU A 164 -10.50 15.07 0.33
CA LEU A 164 -10.30 16.41 0.87
C LEU A 164 -9.56 17.34 -0.09
N ASP A 165 -8.64 16.82 -0.93
CA ASP A 165 -8.01 17.58 -2.03
C ASP A 165 -9.09 18.22 -2.92
N GLN A 166 -10.10 17.45 -3.29
CA GLN A 166 -11.20 17.93 -4.10
C GLN A 166 -12.22 18.77 -3.34
N PHE A 167 -12.48 18.40 -2.08
CA PHE A 167 -13.42 19.14 -1.24
C PHE A 167 -12.95 20.58 -0.99
N TYR A 168 -11.65 20.78 -0.78
CA TYR A 168 -11.02 22.07 -0.57
C TYR A 168 -10.42 22.73 -1.83
N ASP A 169 -10.58 22.10 -3.01
CA ASP A 169 -10.00 22.56 -4.29
C ASP A 169 -8.48 22.84 -4.18
N LEU A 170 -7.71 21.88 -3.66
CA LEU A 170 -6.26 22.05 -3.45
C LEU A 170 -5.45 21.78 -4.73
N HIS A 171 -6.00 20.99 -5.66
CA HIS A 171 -5.41 20.66 -6.96
C HIS A 171 -4.01 20.00 -6.87
N MET A 172 -3.82 19.09 -5.93
CA MET A 172 -2.54 18.41 -5.75
C MET A 172 -2.17 17.55 -6.97
N THR A 173 -0.92 17.64 -7.38
CA THR A 173 -0.33 16.65 -8.29
C THR A 173 -0.25 15.28 -7.61
N LYS A 174 -0.12 14.18 -8.40
CA LYS A 174 0.07 12.84 -7.82
C LYS A 174 1.30 12.78 -6.89
N ALA A 175 2.37 13.51 -7.22
CA ALA A 175 3.56 13.56 -6.37
C ALA A 175 3.29 14.24 -5.02
N GLN A 176 2.59 15.36 -5.01
CA GLN A 176 2.19 16.05 -3.79
C GLN A 176 1.22 15.20 -2.95
N LEU A 177 0.23 14.58 -3.60
CA LEU A 177 -0.72 13.68 -2.94
C LEU A 177 -0.01 12.48 -2.30
N TYR A 178 0.96 11.87 -3.00
CA TYR A 178 1.80 10.81 -2.43
C TYR A 178 2.55 11.30 -1.19
N LYS A 179 3.25 12.43 -1.29
CA LYS A 179 4.06 12.99 -0.21
C LYS A 179 3.21 13.31 1.03
N LEU A 180 2.04 13.94 0.83
CA LEU A 180 1.13 14.27 1.93
C LEU A 180 0.57 13.00 2.60
N ALA A 181 0.10 12.04 1.80
CA ALA A 181 -0.41 10.78 2.31
C ALA A 181 0.70 9.95 3.00
N ALA A 182 1.94 10.00 2.49
CA ALA A 182 3.10 9.35 3.11
C ALA A 182 3.42 9.95 4.48
N ILE A 183 3.39 11.28 4.63
CA ILE A 183 3.56 11.97 5.92
C ILE A 183 2.47 11.55 6.88
N ALA A 184 1.20 11.62 6.46
CA ALA A 184 0.06 11.28 7.30
C ALA A 184 0.09 9.82 7.78
N HIS A 185 0.47 8.89 6.91
CA HIS A 185 0.57 7.48 7.24
C HIS A 185 1.75 7.18 8.18
N LEU A 186 2.91 7.82 7.92
CA LEU A 186 4.12 7.68 8.73
C LEU A 186 3.92 8.18 10.17
N ASP A 187 3.14 9.24 10.36
CA ASP A 187 2.80 9.79 11.70
C ASP A 187 2.08 8.76 12.59
N ILE A 188 1.38 7.80 12.00
CA ILE A 188 0.65 6.75 12.74
C ILE A 188 1.49 5.46 12.81
N GLN A 189 2.07 5.02 11.69
CA GLN A 189 2.78 3.76 11.64
C GLN A 189 4.20 3.83 12.20
N GLY A 190 4.85 4.99 12.12
CA GLY A 190 6.21 5.24 12.60
C GLY A 190 7.33 4.64 11.74
N ASN A 191 7.05 3.62 10.94
CA ASN A 191 8.02 2.90 10.11
C ASN A 191 7.40 2.46 8.76
N GLY A 192 8.17 1.68 7.98
CA GLY A 192 7.71 1.12 6.71
C GLY A 192 8.30 1.81 5.48
N SER A 193 8.08 1.23 4.32
CA SER A 193 8.62 1.73 3.04
C SER A 193 7.74 2.79 2.39
N LEU A 194 6.42 2.84 2.71
CA LEU A 194 5.41 3.69 2.08
C LEU A 194 5.18 3.40 0.58
N GLY A 195 5.59 2.23 0.12
CA GLY A 195 5.31 1.76 -1.23
C GLY A 195 3.84 1.41 -1.45
N ASP A 196 3.12 1.05 -0.39
CA ASP A 196 1.67 0.87 -0.40
C ASP A 196 0.93 2.19 -0.67
N ILE A 197 1.37 3.29 -0.08
CA ILE A 197 0.88 4.65 -0.41
C ILE A 197 1.12 4.96 -1.88
N ALA A 198 2.33 4.67 -2.40
CA ALA A 198 2.65 4.91 -3.81
C ALA A 198 1.72 4.12 -4.73
N ALA A 199 1.51 2.83 -4.47
CA ALA A 199 0.59 2.00 -5.26
C ALA A 199 -0.85 2.52 -5.22
N SER A 200 -1.33 2.95 -4.04
CA SER A 200 -2.69 3.49 -3.87
C SER A 200 -2.88 4.85 -4.57
N VAL A 201 -1.80 5.67 -4.71
CA VAL A 201 -1.86 6.95 -5.42
C VAL A 201 -1.74 6.79 -6.92
N TYR A 202 -0.73 6.05 -7.38
CA TYR A 202 -0.37 5.99 -8.81
C TYR A 202 -1.21 4.97 -9.58
N GLY A 203 -1.62 3.89 -8.93
CA GLY A 203 -2.36 2.79 -9.54
C GLY A 203 -1.48 1.94 -10.48
N GLY A 204 -2.02 0.83 -10.98
CA GLY A 204 -1.32 -0.05 -11.91
C GLY A 204 -0.10 -0.75 -11.30
N TRP A 205 0.91 -1.02 -12.11
CA TRP A 205 2.18 -1.58 -11.71
C TRP A 205 3.21 -0.47 -11.54
N ILE A 206 3.96 -0.49 -10.44
CA ILE A 206 4.98 0.51 -10.16
C ILE A 206 6.31 -0.15 -9.77
N ALA A 207 7.42 0.43 -10.23
CA ALA A 207 8.71 0.29 -9.60
C ALA A 207 8.86 1.43 -8.60
N TYR A 208 9.16 1.10 -7.36
CA TYR A 208 9.18 2.02 -6.23
C TYR A 208 10.51 1.95 -5.50
N ARG A 209 11.04 3.12 -5.10
CA ARG A 209 12.17 3.25 -4.16
C ARG A 209 11.77 4.22 -3.06
N SER A 210 12.02 3.83 -1.80
CA SER A 210 11.73 4.67 -0.64
C SER A 210 12.70 5.83 -0.54
N PHE A 211 12.18 6.95 -0.04
CA PHE A 211 12.95 8.16 0.24
C PHE A 211 13.76 8.08 1.54
N ASP A 212 14.65 9.05 1.74
CA ASP A 212 15.38 9.24 2.98
C ASP A 212 14.45 9.79 4.07
N LYS A 213 14.09 8.93 5.03
CA LYS A 213 13.21 9.28 6.14
C LYS A 213 13.87 10.20 7.17
N ALA A 214 15.19 10.09 7.32
CA ALA A 214 15.93 10.95 8.25
C ALA A 214 15.98 12.39 7.71
N TRP A 215 16.20 12.53 6.40
CA TRP A 215 16.07 13.82 5.71
C TRP A 215 14.66 14.40 5.90
N LEU A 216 13.61 13.64 5.62
CA LEU A 216 12.25 14.14 5.79
C LEU A 216 11.97 14.57 7.24
N ALA A 217 12.46 13.82 8.23
CA ALA A 217 12.28 14.16 9.64
C ALA A 217 13.03 15.46 10.03
N ALA A 218 14.15 15.78 9.38
CA ALA A 218 14.85 17.04 9.56
C ALA A 218 14.09 18.20 8.92
N GLU A 219 13.73 18.07 7.63
CA GLU A 219 13.06 19.14 6.89
C GLU A 219 11.67 19.50 7.47
N ARG A 220 10.95 18.55 8.03
CA ARG A 220 9.65 18.80 8.70
C ARG A 220 9.75 19.72 9.91
N ARG A 221 10.93 19.97 10.46
CA ARG A 221 11.13 20.90 11.57
C ARG A 221 11.31 22.34 11.10
N GLU A 222 11.78 22.51 9.87
CA GLU A 222 12.18 23.78 9.30
C GLU A 222 11.15 24.33 8.30
N HIS A 223 10.33 23.46 7.69
CA HIS A 223 9.47 23.79 6.56
C HIS A 223 8.00 23.42 6.80
N GLY A 224 7.09 24.23 6.24
CA GLY A 224 5.66 23.92 6.15
C GLY A 224 5.37 22.83 5.13
N LEU A 225 4.12 22.33 5.15
CA LEU A 225 3.72 21.25 4.23
C LEU A 225 3.79 21.68 2.77
N SER A 226 3.37 22.89 2.42
CA SER A 226 3.40 23.41 1.03
C SER A 226 4.80 23.39 0.44
N GLU A 227 5.79 23.71 1.24
CA GLU A 227 7.19 23.71 0.84
C GLU A 227 7.72 22.26 0.73
N LEU A 228 7.50 21.43 1.76
CA LEU A 228 7.90 20.02 1.78
C LEU A 228 7.33 19.22 0.60
N LEU A 229 6.07 19.48 0.23
CA LEU A 229 5.44 18.78 -0.89
C LEU A 229 6.02 19.19 -2.25
N SER A 230 6.62 20.38 -2.33
CA SER A 230 7.26 20.91 -3.54
C SER A 230 8.72 20.48 -3.69
N MET A 231 9.41 20.14 -2.60
CA MET A 231 10.81 19.69 -2.60
C MET A 231 10.95 18.31 -3.27
N ASP A 232 12.11 18.06 -3.88
CA ASP A 232 12.52 16.73 -4.29
C ASP A 232 12.96 15.91 -3.07
N TRP A 233 12.29 14.78 -2.83
CA TRP A 233 12.64 13.89 -1.72
C TRP A 233 13.79 12.96 -2.13
N PRO A 234 14.94 12.99 -1.41
CA PRO A 234 16.11 12.18 -1.79
C PRO A 234 15.79 10.69 -1.87
N GLN A 235 16.28 10.04 -2.93
CA GLN A 235 16.09 8.62 -3.26
C GLN A 235 14.67 8.20 -3.63
N LEU A 236 13.64 9.03 -3.47
CA LEU A 236 12.29 8.71 -3.90
C LEU A 236 12.23 8.51 -5.42
N SER A 237 11.73 7.36 -5.83
CA SER A 237 11.47 7.09 -7.25
C SER A 237 10.20 6.27 -7.40
N ILE A 238 9.32 6.69 -8.30
CA ILE A 238 8.07 6.01 -8.62
C ILE A 238 7.91 6.00 -10.14
N GLU A 239 8.10 4.82 -10.73
CA GLU A 239 8.00 4.60 -12.17
C GLU A 239 6.79 3.71 -12.48
N LEU A 240 5.92 4.13 -13.40
CA LEU A 240 4.83 3.29 -13.87
C LEU A 240 5.37 2.21 -14.82
N LEU A 241 5.08 0.96 -14.51
CA LEU A 241 5.45 -0.19 -15.31
C LEU A 241 4.24 -0.66 -16.13
N GLN A 242 4.51 -1.21 -17.29
CA GLN A 242 3.49 -1.85 -18.12
C GLN A 242 3.72 -3.36 -18.14
N ALA A 243 2.71 -4.12 -17.70
CA ALA A 243 2.77 -5.57 -17.77
C ALA A 243 2.71 -6.07 -19.24
N PRO A 244 3.46 -7.11 -19.60
CA PRO A 244 3.30 -7.79 -20.89
C PRO A 244 1.85 -8.22 -21.13
N LYS A 245 1.39 -8.16 -22.39
CA LYS A 245 -0.02 -8.45 -22.73
C LYS A 245 -0.46 -9.86 -22.34
N ASP A 246 0.45 -10.81 -22.42
CA ASP A 246 0.20 -12.23 -22.14
C ASP A 246 0.47 -12.60 -20.66
N MET A 247 0.83 -11.62 -19.84
CA MET A 247 1.08 -11.84 -18.42
C MET A 247 -0.23 -11.92 -17.64
N GLN A 248 -0.40 -12.96 -16.85
CA GLN A 248 -1.44 -13.06 -15.83
C GLN A 248 -0.85 -13.00 -14.44
N LEU A 249 -1.52 -12.27 -13.55
CA LEU A 249 -1.26 -12.28 -12.12
C LEU A 249 -2.37 -13.06 -11.42
N LEU A 250 -2.00 -14.12 -10.72
CA LEU A 250 -2.89 -14.91 -9.88
C LEU A 250 -2.47 -14.71 -8.42
N ILE A 251 -3.44 -14.63 -7.52
CA ILE A 251 -3.20 -14.47 -6.09
C ILE A 251 -3.90 -15.63 -5.37
N GLY A 252 -3.10 -16.45 -4.69
CA GLY A 252 -3.59 -17.52 -3.83
C GLY A 252 -3.59 -17.08 -2.37
N TRP A 253 -4.73 -17.04 -1.71
CA TRP A 253 -4.85 -16.64 -0.31
C TRP A 253 -5.01 -17.83 0.64
N THR A 254 -4.29 -17.81 1.79
CA THR A 254 -4.25 -18.92 2.75
C THR A 254 -5.37 -18.89 3.80
N GLY A 255 -6.16 -17.81 3.85
CA GLY A 255 -7.25 -17.66 4.80
C GLY A 255 -6.85 -17.20 6.21
N SER A 256 -5.56 -17.00 6.46
CA SER A 256 -5.04 -16.59 7.77
C SER A 256 -4.45 -15.19 7.71
N PRO A 257 -4.87 -14.24 8.56
CA PRO A 257 -4.29 -12.90 8.59
C PRO A 257 -2.89 -12.92 9.23
N ALA A 258 -1.92 -12.20 8.65
CA ALA A 258 -0.64 -11.90 9.28
C ALA A 258 -0.40 -10.39 9.34
N SER A 259 0.37 -9.93 10.32
CA SER A 259 0.73 -8.52 10.47
C SER A 259 2.07 -8.26 9.79
N THR A 260 2.06 -7.50 8.70
CA THR A 260 3.26 -7.09 7.96
C THR A 260 4.23 -6.31 8.85
N SER A 261 3.73 -5.39 9.69
CA SER A 261 4.57 -4.60 10.59
C SER A 261 5.35 -5.47 11.58
N ARG A 262 4.72 -6.50 12.17
CA ARG A 262 5.39 -7.43 13.09
C ARG A 262 6.49 -8.24 12.41
N LEU A 263 6.33 -8.60 11.13
CA LEU A 263 7.37 -9.32 10.36
C LEU A 263 8.54 -8.39 10.07
N VAL A 264 8.28 -7.14 9.67
CA VAL A 264 9.32 -6.11 9.46
C VAL A 264 10.10 -5.86 10.75
N ASP A 265 9.42 -5.70 11.89
CA ASP A 265 10.07 -5.47 13.18
C ASP A 265 10.97 -6.65 13.59
N LYS A 266 10.51 -7.90 13.42
CA LYS A 266 11.31 -9.09 13.70
C LYS A 266 12.57 -9.17 12.83
N ILE A 267 12.45 -8.82 11.54
CA ILE A 267 13.60 -8.78 10.62
C ILE A 267 14.56 -7.67 11.02
N ALA A 268 14.09 -6.50 11.40
CA ALA A 268 14.93 -5.40 11.88
C ALA A 268 15.74 -5.78 13.13
N ILE A 269 15.16 -6.57 14.06
CA ILE A 269 15.89 -7.08 15.23
C ILE A 269 16.98 -8.08 14.81
N ALA A 270 16.68 -8.99 13.88
CA ALA A 270 17.64 -9.98 13.39
C ALA A 270 18.78 -9.32 12.56
N GLN A 271 18.46 -8.29 11.78
CA GLN A 271 19.39 -7.47 11.00
C GLN A 271 20.53 -6.91 11.87
N ALA A 272 20.20 -6.46 13.09
CA ALA A 272 21.20 -5.92 14.01
C ALA A 272 22.25 -6.95 14.44
N LYS A 273 21.92 -8.26 14.38
CA LYS A 273 22.81 -9.37 14.75
C LYS A 273 23.67 -9.88 13.59
N GLU A 274 23.09 -9.96 12.40
CA GLU A 274 23.69 -10.59 11.21
C GLU A 274 23.92 -9.53 10.10
N ARG A 275 24.71 -8.51 10.43
CA ARG A 275 24.84 -7.29 9.61
C ARG A 275 25.47 -7.55 8.23
N VAL A 276 26.46 -8.44 8.13
CA VAL A 276 27.18 -8.72 6.86
C VAL A 276 26.27 -9.48 5.91
N GLU A 277 25.65 -10.53 6.39
CA GLU A 277 24.71 -11.37 5.64
C GLU A 277 23.50 -10.56 5.17
N TYR A 278 22.99 -9.66 6.00
CA TYR A 278 21.90 -8.77 5.61
C TYR A 278 22.31 -7.80 4.50
N GLN A 279 23.53 -7.24 4.53
CA GLN A 279 24.06 -6.40 3.44
C GLN A 279 24.19 -7.20 2.13
N THR A 280 24.58 -8.48 2.24
CA THR A 280 24.61 -9.39 1.08
C THR A 280 23.21 -9.61 0.51
N PHE A 281 22.23 -9.86 1.37
CA PHE A 281 20.81 -9.94 0.96
C PHE A 281 20.36 -8.67 0.27
N LEU A 282 20.62 -7.49 0.83
CA LEU A 282 20.23 -6.20 0.24
C LEU A 282 20.83 -6.02 -1.16
N SER A 283 22.11 -6.31 -1.33
CA SER A 283 22.81 -6.19 -2.61
C SER A 283 22.23 -7.15 -3.65
N ALA A 284 22.00 -8.40 -3.27
CA ALA A 284 21.38 -9.40 -4.14
C ALA A 284 19.92 -9.04 -4.50
N SER A 285 19.14 -8.54 -3.53
CA SER A 285 17.78 -8.05 -3.76
C SER A 285 17.78 -6.90 -4.76
N LYS A 286 18.65 -5.90 -4.60
CA LYS A 286 18.77 -4.78 -5.53
C LYS A 286 19.02 -5.26 -6.96
N ASN A 287 20.01 -6.12 -7.18
CA ASN A 287 20.34 -6.64 -8.50
C ASN A 287 19.20 -7.45 -9.12
N THR A 288 18.52 -8.28 -8.33
CA THR A 288 17.35 -9.06 -8.76
C THR A 288 16.20 -8.13 -9.20
N LEU A 289 15.93 -7.09 -8.42
CA LEU A 289 14.87 -6.14 -8.70
C LEU A 289 15.16 -5.24 -9.91
N GLU A 290 16.42 -4.82 -10.12
CA GLU A 290 16.82 -4.10 -11.33
C GLU A 290 16.55 -4.95 -12.58
N GLY A 291 16.94 -6.24 -12.56
CA GLY A 291 16.66 -7.18 -13.65
C GLY A 291 15.17 -7.41 -13.88
N LEU A 292 14.38 -7.50 -12.80
CA LEU A 292 12.92 -7.64 -12.88
C LEU A 292 12.26 -6.39 -13.50
N ILE A 293 12.66 -5.19 -13.06
CA ILE A 293 12.16 -3.91 -13.60
C ILE A 293 12.51 -3.79 -15.08
N GLU A 294 13.73 -4.14 -15.45
CA GLU A 294 14.15 -4.16 -16.85
C GLU A 294 13.35 -5.17 -17.68
N GLY A 295 13.00 -6.32 -17.09
CA GLY A 295 12.08 -7.29 -17.72
C GLY A 295 10.71 -6.68 -18.06
N PHE A 296 10.15 -5.82 -17.20
CA PHE A 296 8.92 -5.06 -17.50
C PHE A 296 9.13 -4.05 -18.62
N ARG A 297 10.25 -3.30 -18.63
CA ARG A 297 10.57 -2.33 -19.69
C ARG A 297 10.71 -2.99 -21.05
N GLN A 298 11.34 -4.19 -21.08
CA GLN A 298 11.52 -4.99 -22.29
C GLN A 298 10.31 -5.83 -22.66
N GLN A 299 9.23 -5.82 -21.87
CA GLN A 299 8.06 -6.67 -22.06
C GLN A 299 8.40 -8.17 -22.10
N SER A 300 9.44 -8.59 -21.37
CA SER A 300 9.96 -9.95 -21.32
C SER A 300 9.36 -10.73 -20.14
N LEU A 301 8.34 -11.56 -20.42
CA LEU A 301 7.73 -12.40 -19.38
C LEU A 301 8.75 -13.37 -18.75
N SER A 302 9.67 -13.92 -19.53
CA SER A 302 10.70 -14.83 -19.03
C SER A 302 11.65 -14.16 -18.04
N ALA A 303 12.06 -12.90 -18.30
CA ALA A 303 12.87 -12.11 -17.39
C ALA A 303 12.11 -11.77 -16.10
N ILE A 304 10.83 -11.41 -16.22
CA ILE A 304 9.95 -11.15 -15.07
C ILE A 304 9.83 -12.41 -14.21
N GLN A 305 9.55 -13.57 -14.81
CA GLN A 305 9.44 -14.85 -14.10
C GLN A 305 10.76 -15.23 -13.42
N ALA A 306 11.89 -15.05 -14.10
CA ALA A 306 13.21 -15.30 -13.50
C ALA A 306 13.46 -14.42 -12.28
N GLY A 307 13.13 -13.13 -12.35
CA GLY A 307 13.22 -12.20 -11.22
C GLY A 307 12.34 -12.60 -10.03
N ILE A 308 11.12 -13.08 -10.27
CA ILE A 308 10.21 -13.53 -9.21
C ILE A 308 10.76 -14.78 -8.52
N ARG A 309 11.27 -15.78 -9.27
CA ARG A 309 11.90 -16.97 -8.70
C ARG A 309 13.14 -16.62 -7.87
N ALA A 310 13.99 -15.72 -8.40
CA ALA A 310 15.16 -15.24 -7.66
C ALA A 310 14.75 -14.51 -6.37
N ASN A 311 13.73 -13.66 -6.41
CA ASN A 311 13.23 -12.99 -5.21
C ASN A 311 12.68 -14.00 -4.17
N ARG A 312 11.98 -15.08 -4.60
CA ARG A 312 11.54 -16.16 -3.70
C ARG A 312 12.71 -16.80 -2.98
N GLN A 313 13.80 -17.11 -3.71
CA GLN A 313 15.01 -17.68 -3.12
C GLN A 313 15.65 -16.75 -2.09
N LEU A 314 15.73 -15.45 -2.38
CA LEU A 314 16.24 -14.44 -1.45
C LEU A 314 15.38 -14.33 -0.18
N LEU A 315 14.04 -14.39 -0.30
CA LEU A 315 13.14 -14.37 0.85
C LEU A 315 13.31 -15.63 1.73
N ASN A 316 13.48 -16.81 1.12
CA ASN A 316 13.72 -18.05 1.84
C ASN A 316 15.09 -18.03 2.54
N HIS A 317 16.11 -17.43 1.92
CA HIS A 317 17.41 -17.21 2.56
C HIS A 317 17.28 -16.24 3.75
N LEU A 318 16.55 -15.13 3.57
CA LEU A 318 16.29 -14.17 4.64
C LEU A 318 15.52 -14.84 5.81
N ALA A 319 14.56 -15.71 5.52
CA ALA A 319 13.82 -16.48 6.53
C ALA A 319 14.77 -17.36 7.36
N THR A 320 15.72 -18.03 6.71
CA THR A 320 16.75 -18.85 7.38
C THR A 320 17.68 -18.00 8.24
N LEU A 321 18.12 -16.86 7.70
CA LEU A 321 19.01 -15.93 8.38
C LEU A 321 18.39 -15.34 9.66
N THR A 322 17.10 -14.97 9.57
CA THR A 322 16.41 -14.25 10.64
C THR A 322 15.61 -15.14 11.58
N GLY A 323 15.42 -16.41 11.23
CA GLY A 323 14.50 -17.32 11.93
C GLY A 323 13.02 -16.92 11.83
N VAL A 324 12.68 -16.05 10.89
CA VAL A 324 11.31 -15.58 10.66
C VAL A 324 10.68 -16.41 9.54
N GLU A 325 9.56 -17.10 9.81
CA GLU A 325 8.85 -17.85 8.78
C GLU A 325 8.18 -16.89 7.78
N ILE A 326 8.76 -16.75 6.58
CA ILE A 326 8.26 -15.90 5.49
C ILE A 326 7.37 -16.72 4.56
N GLU A 327 7.74 -17.97 4.25
CA GLU A 327 6.99 -18.89 3.41
C GLU A 327 6.49 -20.07 4.26
N THR A 328 5.19 -20.07 4.59
CA THR A 328 4.57 -21.18 5.34
C THR A 328 4.48 -22.44 4.47
N PRO A 329 4.31 -23.66 5.05
CA PRO A 329 4.20 -24.90 4.27
C PRO A 329 3.11 -24.85 3.19
N ILE A 330 1.98 -24.21 3.47
CA ILE A 330 0.87 -24.04 2.52
C ILE A 330 1.28 -23.13 1.37
N LEU A 331 1.91 -21.98 1.67
CA LEU A 331 2.41 -21.05 0.65
C LEU A 331 3.48 -21.70 -0.22
N LYS A 332 4.39 -22.46 0.40
CA LYS A 332 5.39 -23.24 -0.32
C LYS A 332 4.75 -24.19 -1.32
N GLN A 333 3.76 -24.99 -0.87
CA GLN A 333 3.06 -25.94 -1.74
C GLN A 333 2.36 -25.22 -2.91
N MET A 334 1.70 -24.09 -2.65
CA MET A 334 1.05 -23.30 -3.71
C MET A 334 2.06 -22.77 -4.73
N CYS A 335 3.19 -22.23 -4.26
CA CYS A 335 4.25 -21.73 -5.14
C CYS A 335 4.88 -22.86 -5.97
N ASP A 336 5.19 -24.00 -5.37
CA ASP A 336 5.78 -25.16 -6.05
C ASP A 336 4.85 -25.70 -7.15
N LEU A 337 3.54 -25.80 -6.88
CA LEU A 337 2.54 -26.22 -7.86
C LEU A 337 2.43 -25.23 -9.03
N ALA A 338 2.48 -23.92 -8.74
CA ALA A 338 2.44 -22.90 -9.77
C ALA A 338 3.69 -22.95 -10.68
N GLU A 339 4.87 -23.21 -10.11
CA GLU A 339 6.12 -23.36 -10.86
C GLU A 339 6.11 -24.62 -11.73
N LEU A 340 5.58 -25.74 -11.23
CA LEU A 340 5.38 -26.97 -12.02
C LEU A 340 4.42 -26.76 -13.21
N ALA A 341 3.46 -25.84 -13.08
CA ALA A 341 2.56 -25.45 -14.16
C ALA A 341 3.16 -24.42 -15.14
N GLY A 342 4.45 -24.10 -15.04
CA GLY A 342 5.14 -23.15 -15.92
C GLY A 342 5.04 -21.69 -15.51
N GLY A 343 4.46 -21.38 -14.36
CA GLY A 343 4.44 -20.05 -13.76
C GLY A 343 5.73 -19.71 -13.02
N ALA A 344 5.77 -18.52 -12.45
CA ALA A 344 6.73 -18.14 -11.41
C ALA A 344 5.96 -17.66 -10.20
N ALA A 345 6.32 -18.15 -9.01
CA ALA A 345 5.56 -17.88 -7.81
C ALA A 345 6.46 -17.54 -6.62
N LYS A 346 5.91 -16.79 -5.70
CA LYS A 346 6.54 -16.48 -4.40
C LYS A 346 5.47 -16.22 -3.32
N SER A 347 5.86 -16.36 -2.08
CA SER A 347 5.04 -15.92 -0.95
C SER A 347 5.07 -14.38 -0.82
N SER A 348 3.95 -13.78 -0.50
CA SER A 348 3.84 -12.39 -0.05
C SER A 348 2.97 -12.38 1.21
N VAL A 349 3.51 -12.04 2.32
CA VAL A 349 2.98 -12.02 3.71
C VAL A 349 1.78 -12.94 4.00
N LEU A 350 0.78 -13.02 3.11
CA LEU A 350 -0.50 -13.76 3.29
C LEU A 350 -0.95 -14.53 2.06
N ALA A 351 -0.27 -14.36 0.95
CA ALA A 351 -0.71 -14.89 -0.33
C ALA A 351 0.45 -15.46 -1.14
N ALA A 352 0.19 -16.44 -1.99
CA ALA A 352 1.08 -16.77 -3.07
C ALA A 352 0.81 -15.82 -4.24
N VAL A 353 1.86 -15.13 -4.68
CA VAL A 353 1.86 -14.32 -5.91
C VAL A 353 2.38 -15.19 -7.04
N ILE A 354 1.58 -15.37 -8.07
CA ILE A 354 1.89 -16.22 -9.20
C ILE A 354 1.83 -15.40 -10.48
N VAL A 355 2.90 -15.43 -11.25
CA VAL A 355 2.95 -14.82 -12.59
C VAL A 355 3.06 -15.92 -13.63
N ALA A 356 2.06 -16.00 -14.50
CA ALA A 356 1.94 -17.03 -15.53
C ALA A 356 1.68 -16.42 -16.92
N LEU A 357 1.82 -17.25 -17.95
CA LEU A 357 1.26 -16.99 -19.28
C LEU A 357 -0.27 -17.11 -19.21
N ARG A 358 -0.94 -16.32 -20.04
CA ARG A 358 -2.39 -16.35 -20.23
C ARG A 358 -2.82 -17.60 -20.97
#